data_ad16872a4b32d352d6bfefcf0a9ad96f
#
_entry.id   ad16872a4b32d352d6bfefcf0a9ad96f
#
_cell.length_a   1.000
_cell.length_b   1.000
_cell.length_c   1.000
_cell.angle_alpha   90.00
_cell.angle_beta   90.00
_cell.angle_gamma   90.00
#
_symmetry.space_group_name_H-M   'P 1'
#
loop_
_entity.id
_entity.type
_entity.pdbx_description
1 polymer ?
#
loop_
_entity_poly.entity_id
_entity_poly.type
_entity_poly.pdbx_seq_one_letter_code
_entity_poly.pdbx_strand_id
1 'polypeptide(L)'
;MYKRQIIRYILEKDLWFKEYVLAYTNASTIINPKFNFDQNTGLFNGWDPTTRSYSKEPNSWDYEYEINPDGSRGAPKTDPTLQDPHCVFQLLKKQVEKYTPEASANICGCRPCDIIKVAELLARNSGPDRTSAFCYATGFTQHSAGSQIIRTCAILQTLLGNIGRPGGGILALRGHSNVQGATDIPTLFADLPNYIPLPKVAEGNATLKDYLANGHGFSGARNK
;
A
#
# COMPACT_ATOMS: atom_id res chain seq x y z
N MET A 1 -14.13 -1.41 4.38
CA MET A 1 -14.69 -0.10 4.75
C MET A 1 -14.31 0.30 6.18
N TYR A 2 -14.67 -0.47 7.22
CA TYR A 2 -14.41 -0.13 8.63
C TYR A 2 -12.95 0.23 8.97
N LYS A 3 -11.95 -0.38 8.32
CA LYS A 3 -10.53 -0.03 8.54
C LYS A 3 -10.19 1.41 8.16
N ARG A 4 -10.83 1.95 7.13
CA ARG A 4 -10.66 3.37 6.75
C ARG A 4 -11.32 4.30 7.76
N GLN A 5 -12.44 3.88 8.36
CA GLN A 5 -13.06 4.59 9.46
C GLN A 5 -12.15 4.58 10.71
N ILE A 6 -11.48 3.45 11.02
CA ILE A 6 -10.49 3.40 12.10
C ILE A 6 -9.36 4.41 11.86
N ILE A 7 -8.82 4.48 10.63
CA ILE A 7 -7.82 5.49 10.27
C ILE A 7 -8.36 6.91 10.50
N ARG A 8 -9.58 7.19 10.02
CA ARG A 8 -10.23 8.49 10.27
C ARG A 8 -10.28 8.82 11.77
N TYR A 9 -10.77 7.91 12.59
CA TYR A 9 -10.89 8.10 14.03
C TYR A 9 -9.54 8.39 14.70
N ILE A 10 -8.51 7.64 14.34
CA ILE A 10 -7.14 7.83 14.86
C ILE A 10 -6.59 9.20 14.48
N LEU A 11 -6.81 9.66 13.24
CA LEU A 11 -6.38 10.97 12.77
C LEU A 11 -7.17 12.13 13.40
N GLU A 12 -8.49 11.99 13.55
CA GLU A 12 -9.37 12.98 14.19
C GLU A 12 -9.09 13.15 15.70
N LYS A 13 -8.75 12.05 16.37
CA LYS A 13 -8.46 12.05 17.81
C LYS A 13 -6.97 12.22 18.13
N ASP A 14 -6.15 12.45 17.13
CA ASP A 14 -4.69 12.65 17.26
C ASP A 14 -3.99 11.48 18.00
N LEU A 15 -4.44 10.24 17.72
CA LEU A 15 -3.98 9.01 18.37
C LEU A 15 -2.86 8.30 17.60
N TRP A 16 -2.28 8.92 16.59
CA TRP A 16 -1.21 8.37 15.79
C TRP A 16 0.17 8.67 16.38
N PHE A 17 1.18 7.87 16.05
CA PHE A 17 2.54 8.01 16.58
C PHE A 17 3.34 9.02 15.72
N LYS A 18 3.33 10.28 16.15
CA LYS A 18 3.86 11.43 15.38
C LYS A 18 5.33 11.29 15.01
N GLU A 19 6.19 10.98 15.95
CA GLU A 19 7.63 10.87 15.77
C GLU A 19 7.98 9.76 14.79
N TYR A 20 7.29 8.63 14.89
CA TYR A 20 7.46 7.51 13.96
C TYR A 20 7.01 7.88 12.54
N VAL A 21 5.84 8.49 12.42
CA VAL A 21 5.28 8.87 11.11
C VAL A 21 6.18 9.88 10.41
N LEU A 22 6.72 10.86 11.11
CA LEU A 22 7.65 11.84 10.55
C LEU A 22 8.99 11.23 10.16
N ALA A 23 9.51 10.31 10.97
CA ALA A 23 10.86 9.75 10.77
C ALA A 23 10.88 8.64 9.68
N TYR A 24 9.82 7.84 9.57
CA TYR A 24 9.84 6.60 8.80
C TYR A 24 8.81 6.51 7.68
N THR A 25 8.12 7.62 7.37
CA THR A 25 7.11 7.64 6.30
C THR A 25 7.27 8.84 5.39
N ASN A 26 6.54 8.82 4.28
CA ASN A 26 6.43 9.96 3.37
C ASN A 26 5.29 10.94 3.73
N ALA A 27 4.82 10.92 4.97
CA ALA A 27 3.68 11.74 5.41
C ALA A 27 3.89 13.25 5.18
N SER A 28 5.14 13.72 5.40
CA SER A 28 5.54 15.11 5.21
C SER A 28 5.83 15.50 3.76
N THR A 29 5.93 14.53 2.84
CA THR A 29 6.31 14.81 1.46
C THR A 29 5.18 15.53 0.72
N ILE A 30 5.53 16.56 -0.04
CA ILE A 30 4.59 17.35 -0.85
C ILE A 30 4.34 16.64 -2.18
N ILE A 31 3.09 16.45 -2.52
CA ILE A 31 2.66 15.89 -3.80
C ILE A 31 2.65 16.99 -4.86
N ASN A 32 2.98 16.63 -6.09
CA ASN A 32 2.92 17.52 -7.24
C ASN A 32 1.56 18.28 -7.28
N PRO A 33 1.55 19.61 -7.40
CA PRO A 33 0.32 20.41 -7.41
C PRO A 33 -0.66 20.03 -8.52
N LYS A 34 -0.21 19.38 -9.58
CA LYS A 34 -1.06 18.87 -10.66
C LYS A 34 -1.84 17.61 -10.29
N PHE A 35 -1.53 16.99 -9.15
CA PHE A 35 -2.26 15.81 -8.68
C PHE A 35 -3.74 16.15 -8.45
N ASN A 36 -4.61 15.35 -9.06
CA ASN A 36 -6.05 15.44 -8.83
C ASN A 36 -6.66 14.04 -8.85
N PHE A 37 -7.58 13.83 -7.93
CA PHE A 37 -8.37 12.60 -7.82
C PHE A 37 -9.85 13.00 -7.81
N ASP A 38 -10.58 12.56 -8.82
CA ASP A 38 -12.03 12.74 -8.89
C ASP A 38 -12.73 11.69 -8.01
N GLN A 39 -13.37 12.15 -6.97
CA GLN A 39 -14.08 11.28 -6.01
C GLN A 39 -15.35 10.64 -6.61
N ASN A 40 -15.94 11.23 -7.63
CA ASN A 40 -17.15 10.73 -8.27
C ASN A 40 -16.84 9.57 -9.22
N THR A 41 -15.84 9.74 -10.05
CA THR A 41 -15.42 8.70 -11.02
C THR A 41 -14.43 7.70 -10.43
N GLY A 42 -13.75 8.05 -9.34
CA GLY A 42 -12.67 7.25 -8.77
C GLY A 42 -11.38 7.24 -9.59
N LEU A 43 -11.25 8.18 -10.51
CA LEU A 43 -10.13 8.28 -11.44
C LEU A 43 -9.16 9.39 -11.05
N PHE A 44 -7.90 9.18 -11.35
CA PHE A 44 -6.87 10.21 -11.25
C PHE A 44 -6.76 10.98 -12.56
N ASN A 45 -6.18 12.16 -12.51
CA ASN A 45 -5.85 12.91 -13.72
C ASN A 45 -4.84 12.12 -14.60
N GLY A 46 -4.95 12.32 -15.92
CA GLY A 46 -4.18 11.56 -16.91
C GLY A 46 -4.85 10.27 -17.38
N TRP A 47 -6.09 10.00 -16.94
CA TRP A 47 -6.91 8.94 -17.51
C TRP A 47 -7.37 9.29 -18.93
N ASP A 48 -7.11 8.39 -19.87
CA ASP A 48 -7.64 8.45 -21.24
C ASP A 48 -8.80 7.46 -21.40
N PRO A 49 -10.03 7.92 -21.59
CA PRO A 49 -11.19 7.05 -21.76
C PRO A 49 -11.18 6.24 -23.07
N THR A 50 -10.45 6.70 -24.09
CA THR A 50 -10.36 6.02 -25.39
C THR A 50 -9.49 4.78 -25.29
N THR A 51 -8.29 4.93 -24.74
CA THR A 51 -7.34 3.81 -24.55
C THR A 51 -7.62 3.03 -23.28
N ARG A 52 -8.50 3.53 -22.39
CA ARG A 52 -8.81 2.99 -21.07
C ARG A 52 -7.56 2.74 -20.22
N SER A 53 -6.63 3.67 -20.31
CA SER A 53 -5.35 3.60 -19.61
C SER A 53 -4.92 4.97 -19.11
N TYR A 54 -3.92 4.98 -18.22
CA TYR A 54 -3.26 6.22 -17.81
C TYR A 54 -2.08 6.52 -18.73
N SER A 55 -1.83 7.80 -18.98
CA SER A 55 -0.63 8.25 -19.69
C SER A 55 0.63 7.69 -19.02
N LYS A 56 1.63 7.30 -19.83
CA LYS A 56 2.95 6.92 -19.34
C LYS A 56 3.73 8.10 -18.73
N GLU A 57 3.29 9.31 -19.01
CA GLU A 57 3.80 10.57 -18.44
C GLU A 57 2.82 11.08 -17.35
N PRO A 58 2.65 10.37 -16.23
CA PRO A 58 1.70 10.77 -15.19
C PRO A 58 2.35 11.81 -14.28
N ASN A 59 2.70 12.94 -14.82
CA ASN A 59 3.42 13.98 -14.10
C ASN A 59 2.75 14.45 -12.81
N SER A 60 1.50 14.02 -12.58
CA SER A 60 0.74 14.39 -11.39
C SER A 60 0.84 13.38 -10.24
N TRP A 61 1.31 12.15 -10.50
CA TRP A 61 1.38 11.08 -9.48
C TRP A 61 2.73 11.04 -8.78
N ASP A 62 3.44 12.12 -8.85
CA ASP A 62 4.79 12.27 -8.34
C ASP A 62 4.81 13.28 -7.20
N TYR A 63 5.94 13.36 -6.52
CA TYR A 63 6.19 14.38 -5.53
C TYR A 63 6.57 15.72 -6.19
N GLU A 64 6.45 16.79 -5.45
CA GLU A 64 7.10 18.04 -5.81
C GLU A 64 8.58 17.99 -5.38
N TYR A 65 9.48 18.37 -6.28
CA TYR A 65 10.92 18.29 -6.06
C TYR A 65 11.55 19.68 -6.05
N GLU A 66 12.62 19.80 -5.30
CA GLU A 66 13.54 20.91 -5.46
C GLU A 66 14.24 20.82 -6.81
N ILE A 67 14.64 21.96 -7.36
CA ILE A 67 15.43 22.02 -8.58
C ILE A 67 16.86 22.45 -8.19
N ASN A 68 17.81 21.60 -8.50
CA ASN A 68 19.22 21.89 -8.27
C ASN A 68 19.71 23.03 -9.18
N PRO A 69 20.82 23.69 -8.86
CA PRO A 69 21.39 24.78 -9.70
C PRO A 69 21.72 24.37 -11.14
N ASP A 70 21.98 23.09 -11.37
CA ASP A 70 22.24 22.52 -12.70
C ASP A 70 20.96 22.15 -13.48
N GLY A 71 19.78 22.45 -12.93
CA GLY A 71 18.48 22.12 -13.49
C GLY A 71 18.03 20.68 -13.27
N SER A 72 18.82 19.87 -12.59
CA SER A 72 18.45 18.48 -12.25
C SER A 72 17.43 18.43 -11.09
N ARG A 73 16.77 17.29 -11.00
CA ARG A 73 15.81 17.00 -9.93
C ARG A 73 16.54 16.78 -8.61
N GLY A 74 16.21 17.55 -7.60
CA GLY A 74 16.73 17.46 -6.24
C GLY A 74 15.92 16.56 -5.33
N ALA A 75 15.95 16.85 -4.03
CA ALA A 75 15.17 16.14 -3.03
C ALA A 75 13.67 16.42 -3.13
N PRO A 76 12.79 15.50 -2.73
CA PRO A 76 11.37 15.81 -2.57
C PRO A 76 11.16 16.91 -1.54
N LYS A 77 10.30 17.87 -1.83
CA LYS A 77 9.91 18.88 -0.85
C LYS A 77 9.12 18.25 0.29
N THR A 78 9.32 18.74 1.49
CA THR A 78 8.66 18.22 2.69
C THR A 78 8.13 19.35 3.57
N ASP A 79 7.03 19.09 4.26
CA ASP A 79 6.51 19.89 5.35
C ASP A 79 6.48 19.07 6.65
N PRO A 80 7.49 19.19 7.52
CA PRO A 80 7.53 18.49 8.81
C PRO A 80 6.39 18.88 9.77
N THR A 81 5.71 20.00 9.52
CA THR A 81 4.56 20.42 10.34
C THR A 81 3.29 19.67 9.96
N LEU A 82 3.26 19.00 8.80
CA LEU A 82 2.11 18.28 8.24
C LEU A 82 0.88 19.17 8.02
N GLN A 83 1.06 20.46 7.80
CA GLN A 83 -0.04 21.44 7.59
C GLN A 83 -0.28 21.77 6.13
N ASP A 84 0.71 21.57 5.27
CA ASP A 84 0.55 21.83 3.84
C ASP A 84 -0.57 20.93 3.26
N PRO A 85 -1.57 21.50 2.59
CA PRO A 85 -2.70 20.75 2.05
C PRO A 85 -2.32 19.74 0.97
N HIS A 86 -1.13 19.86 0.37
CA HIS A 86 -0.61 18.95 -0.62
C HIS A 86 0.33 17.89 -0.04
N CYS A 87 0.62 17.92 1.26
CA CYS A 87 1.40 16.83 1.84
C CYS A 87 0.58 15.53 1.92
N VAL A 88 1.27 14.40 1.84
CA VAL A 88 0.64 13.07 1.86
C VAL A 88 -0.27 12.89 3.07
N PHE A 89 0.09 13.41 4.22
CA PHE A 89 -0.72 13.32 5.44
C PHE A 89 -2.07 14.00 5.31
N GLN A 90 -2.11 15.23 4.79
CA GLN A 90 -3.37 15.97 4.60
C GLN A 90 -4.24 15.35 3.52
N LEU A 91 -3.63 14.85 2.45
CA LEU A 91 -4.36 14.10 1.41
C LEU A 91 -4.97 12.82 1.98
N LEU A 92 -4.26 12.11 2.87
CA LEU A 92 -4.80 10.94 3.57
C LEU A 92 -5.98 11.32 4.47
N LYS A 93 -5.88 12.41 5.25
CA LYS A 93 -6.99 12.92 6.09
C LYS A 93 -8.23 13.20 5.24
N LYS A 94 -8.07 13.96 4.15
CA LYS A 94 -9.15 14.25 3.21
C LYS A 94 -9.76 12.99 2.60
N GLN A 95 -8.94 12.02 2.22
CA GLN A 95 -9.41 10.77 1.63
C GLN A 95 -10.24 9.92 2.58
N VAL A 96 -9.97 9.94 3.88
CA VAL A 96 -10.71 9.13 4.86
C VAL A 96 -11.89 9.85 5.49
N GLU A 97 -12.04 11.14 5.28
CA GLU A 97 -13.08 12.00 5.86
C GLU A 97 -14.52 11.46 5.65
N LYS A 98 -14.79 10.92 4.47
CA LYS A 98 -16.10 10.35 4.11
C LYS A 98 -16.46 9.05 4.83
N TYR A 99 -15.52 8.41 5.51
CA TYR A 99 -15.79 7.14 6.21
C TYR A 99 -16.21 7.39 7.66
N THR A 100 -17.41 7.95 7.85
CA THR A 100 -17.99 8.14 9.19
C THR A 100 -18.28 6.81 9.86
N PRO A 101 -18.40 6.76 11.21
CA PRO A 101 -18.81 5.55 11.91
C PRO A 101 -20.14 4.98 11.41
N GLU A 102 -21.12 5.85 11.16
CA GLU A 102 -22.46 5.50 10.70
C GLU A 102 -22.43 4.94 9.26
N ALA A 103 -21.76 5.64 8.35
CA ALA A 103 -21.62 5.18 6.97
C ALA A 103 -20.89 3.83 6.89
N SER A 104 -19.87 3.67 7.72
CA SER A 104 -19.10 2.41 7.78
C SER A 104 -19.91 1.28 8.40
N ALA A 105 -20.68 1.55 9.45
CA ALA A 105 -21.53 0.58 10.12
C ALA A 105 -22.63 0.04 9.19
N ASN A 106 -23.30 0.93 8.46
CA ASN A 106 -24.32 0.57 7.48
C ASN A 106 -23.81 -0.38 6.39
N ILE A 107 -22.56 -0.16 5.91
CA ILE A 107 -21.95 -0.99 4.87
C ILE A 107 -21.41 -2.30 5.43
N CYS A 108 -20.86 -2.28 6.66
CA CYS A 108 -20.18 -3.42 7.26
C CYS A 108 -21.10 -4.31 8.11
N GLY A 109 -22.32 -3.87 8.40
CA GLY A 109 -23.28 -4.60 9.23
C GLY A 109 -22.88 -4.70 10.71
N CYS A 110 -22.06 -3.77 11.22
CA CYS A 110 -21.63 -3.73 12.62
C CYS A 110 -22.01 -2.39 13.27
N ARG A 111 -22.08 -2.36 14.60
CA ARG A 111 -22.45 -1.13 15.32
C ARG A 111 -21.31 -0.10 15.27
N PRO A 112 -21.61 1.20 15.15
CA PRO A 112 -20.59 2.26 15.17
C PRO A 112 -19.67 2.20 16.39
N CYS A 113 -20.24 1.93 17.57
CA CYS A 113 -19.48 1.83 18.83
C CYS A 113 -18.46 0.68 18.84
N ASP A 114 -18.74 -0.42 18.15
CA ASP A 114 -17.79 -1.54 18.06
C ASP A 114 -16.57 -1.17 17.20
N ILE A 115 -16.77 -0.41 16.12
CA ILE A 115 -15.68 0.08 15.28
C ILE A 115 -14.80 1.06 16.09
N ILE A 116 -15.41 1.97 16.82
CA ILE A 116 -14.71 2.93 17.68
C ILE A 116 -13.90 2.20 18.76
N LYS A 117 -14.50 1.21 19.41
CA LYS A 117 -13.82 0.40 20.44
C LYS A 117 -12.58 -0.31 19.88
N VAL A 118 -12.67 -0.85 18.67
CA VAL A 118 -11.49 -1.46 18.00
C VAL A 118 -10.41 -0.41 17.73
N ALA A 119 -10.79 0.80 17.29
CA ALA A 119 -9.85 1.88 17.04
C ALA A 119 -9.11 2.29 18.33
N GLU A 120 -9.83 2.44 19.43
CA GLU A 120 -9.27 2.77 20.75
C GLU A 120 -8.34 1.68 21.28
N LEU A 121 -8.73 0.41 21.14
CA LEU A 121 -7.90 -0.72 21.54
C LEU A 121 -6.60 -0.77 20.76
N LEU A 122 -6.62 -0.55 19.44
CA LEU A 122 -5.44 -0.50 18.60
C LEU A 122 -4.54 0.67 19.01
N ALA A 123 -5.09 1.87 19.17
CA ALA A 123 -4.33 3.05 19.57
C ALA A 123 -3.68 2.87 20.97
N ARG A 124 -4.45 2.36 21.95
CA ARG A 124 -3.94 2.12 23.30
C ARG A 124 -2.83 1.08 23.37
N ASN A 125 -2.83 0.10 22.45
CA ASN A 125 -1.84 -0.96 22.40
C ASN A 125 -0.77 -0.70 21.33
N SER A 126 -0.59 0.54 20.90
CA SER A 126 0.43 0.99 19.96
C SER A 126 1.11 2.26 20.48
N GLY A 127 2.25 2.62 19.93
CA GLY A 127 2.99 3.81 20.32
C GLY A 127 4.43 3.49 20.75
N PRO A 128 5.12 4.37 21.50
CA PRO A 128 6.55 4.20 21.81
C PRO A 128 6.91 2.88 22.47
N ASP A 129 6.10 2.43 23.45
CA ASP A 129 6.42 1.27 24.30
C ASP A 129 5.65 -0.01 23.92
N ARG A 130 4.75 0.08 22.95
CA ARG A 130 3.82 -1.01 22.60
C ARG A 130 3.69 -1.15 21.12
N THR A 131 3.37 -2.37 20.69
CA THR A 131 3.03 -2.69 19.31
C THR A 131 1.81 -3.58 19.25
N SER A 132 1.08 -3.49 18.15
CA SER A 132 0.00 -4.40 17.80
C SER A 132 0.22 -4.95 16.39
N ALA A 133 -0.33 -6.14 16.11
CA ALA A 133 -0.23 -6.77 14.80
C ALA A 133 -1.58 -7.10 14.22
N PHE A 134 -1.70 -7.02 12.89
CA PHE A 134 -2.81 -7.60 12.16
C PHE A 134 -2.43 -8.98 11.64
N CYS A 135 -3.20 -9.99 12.03
CA CYS A 135 -3.11 -11.32 11.45
C CYS A 135 -4.21 -11.49 10.41
N TYR A 136 -3.86 -11.98 9.23
CA TYR A 136 -4.84 -12.23 8.18
C TYR A 136 -4.48 -13.49 7.37
N ALA A 137 -5.46 -13.98 6.64
CA ALA A 137 -5.29 -15.06 5.68
C ALA A 137 -6.20 -14.83 4.47
N THR A 138 -6.80 -15.88 3.93
CA THR A 138 -7.65 -15.86 2.73
C THR A 138 -8.85 -14.94 2.83
N GLY A 139 -9.36 -14.68 4.03
CA GLY A 139 -10.45 -13.72 4.26
C GLY A 139 -10.15 -12.28 3.84
N PHE A 140 -8.86 -11.88 3.74
CA PHE A 140 -8.46 -10.59 3.17
C PHE A 140 -8.06 -10.69 1.70
N THR A 141 -7.40 -11.79 1.32
CA THR A 141 -6.81 -11.91 -0.02
C THR A 141 -7.81 -12.36 -1.08
N GLN A 142 -8.77 -13.20 -0.72
CA GLN A 142 -9.77 -13.73 -1.65
C GLN A 142 -10.98 -12.79 -1.83
N HIS A 143 -10.67 -11.53 -2.11
CA HIS A 143 -11.62 -10.48 -2.46
C HIS A 143 -11.16 -9.75 -3.71
N SER A 144 -12.09 -9.26 -4.52
CA SER A 144 -11.78 -8.38 -5.65
C SER A 144 -10.98 -7.13 -5.23
N ALA A 145 -11.16 -6.66 -3.99
CA ALA A 145 -10.44 -5.55 -3.40
C ALA A 145 -9.40 -6.00 -2.33
N GLY A 146 -8.91 -7.24 -2.37
CA GLY A 146 -8.03 -7.81 -1.36
C GLY A 146 -6.75 -7.00 -1.13
N SER A 147 -6.07 -6.61 -2.19
CA SER A 147 -4.86 -5.76 -2.12
C SER A 147 -5.14 -4.41 -1.44
N GLN A 148 -6.29 -3.80 -1.69
CA GLN A 148 -6.69 -2.53 -1.07
C GLN A 148 -7.02 -2.69 0.42
N ILE A 149 -7.59 -3.83 0.79
CA ILE A 149 -7.87 -4.18 2.19
C ILE A 149 -6.56 -4.27 2.97
N ILE A 150 -5.58 -5.01 2.46
CA ILE A 150 -4.28 -5.21 3.10
C ILE A 150 -3.50 -3.89 3.15
N ARG A 151 -3.49 -3.12 2.06
CA ARG A 151 -2.87 -1.79 2.02
C ARG A 151 -3.46 -0.84 3.06
N THR A 152 -4.77 -0.88 3.29
CA THR A 152 -5.42 -0.08 4.34
C THR A 152 -4.95 -0.48 5.74
N CYS A 153 -4.73 -1.79 5.98
CA CYS A 153 -4.13 -2.25 7.24
C CYS A 153 -2.68 -1.78 7.37
N ALA A 154 -1.91 -1.77 6.27
CA ALA A 154 -0.53 -1.27 6.28
C ALA A 154 -0.49 0.21 6.66
N ILE A 155 -1.34 1.05 6.05
CA ILE A 155 -1.45 2.47 6.41
C ILE A 155 -1.77 2.65 7.90
N LEU A 156 -2.74 1.89 8.43
CA LEU A 156 -3.11 1.96 9.84
C LEU A 156 -1.95 1.58 10.76
N GLN A 157 -1.26 0.48 10.46
CA GLN A 157 -0.11 0.01 11.23
C GLN A 157 1.08 1.00 11.16
N THR A 158 1.26 1.65 10.04
CA THR A 158 2.27 2.70 9.85
C THR A 158 1.95 3.95 10.68
N LEU A 159 0.70 4.40 10.67
CA LEU A 159 0.26 5.54 11.50
C LEU A 159 0.43 5.26 12.99
N LEU A 160 0.23 4.03 13.43
CA LEU A 160 0.40 3.61 14.82
C LEU A 160 1.85 3.25 15.20
N GLY A 161 2.78 3.32 14.25
CA GLY A 161 4.19 3.03 14.49
C GLY A 161 4.50 1.55 14.74
N ASN A 162 3.72 0.64 14.16
CA ASN A 162 3.85 -0.79 14.42
C ASN A 162 4.73 -1.55 13.40
N ILE A 163 5.03 -0.93 12.23
CA ILE A 163 5.84 -1.58 11.20
C ILE A 163 7.33 -1.55 11.57
N GLY A 164 8.02 -2.67 11.37
CA GLY A 164 9.46 -2.76 11.63
C GLY A 164 9.84 -2.85 13.11
N ARG A 165 8.89 -3.10 13.98
CA ARG A 165 9.10 -3.21 15.43
C ARG A 165 8.67 -4.59 15.94
N PRO A 166 9.36 -5.17 16.96
CA PRO A 166 9.00 -6.46 17.53
C PRO A 166 7.54 -6.52 17.98
N GLY A 167 6.84 -7.58 17.59
CA GLY A 167 5.42 -7.79 17.89
C GLY A 167 4.43 -6.96 17.07
N GLY A 168 4.93 -6.08 16.20
CA GLY A 168 4.09 -5.26 15.32
C GLY A 168 3.99 -5.79 13.89
N GLY A 169 3.25 -5.07 13.06
CA GLY A 169 3.18 -5.32 11.62
C GLY A 169 1.93 -6.04 11.14
N ILE A 170 2.05 -6.65 9.96
CA ILE A 170 0.98 -7.38 9.30
C ILE A 170 1.46 -8.79 9.00
N LEU A 171 0.77 -9.77 9.56
CA LEU A 171 1.15 -11.17 9.49
C LEU A 171 0.20 -11.93 8.57
N ALA A 172 0.70 -12.37 7.42
CA ALA A 172 -0.01 -13.26 6.53
C ALA A 172 0.10 -14.70 7.07
N LEU A 173 -0.91 -15.17 7.75
CA LEU A 173 -0.96 -16.52 8.29
C LEU A 173 -1.18 -17.52 7.14
N ARG A 174 -0.19 -18.38 6.92
CA ARG A 174 -0.26 -19.36 5.83
C ARG A 174 -1.14 -20.53 6.23
N GLY A 175 -2.07 -20.93 5.35
CA GLY A 175 -2.93 -22.10 5.60
C GLY A 175 -2.22 -23.42 5.42
N HIS A 176 -1.40 -23.53 4.36
CA HIS A 176 -0.62 -24.72 4.06
C HIS A 176 0.78 -24.64 4.69
N SER A 177 1.20 -25.74 5.33
CA SER A 177 2.54 -25.85 5.92
C SER A 177 3.60 -25.64 4.86
N ASN A 178 4.59 -24.81 5.17
CA ASN A 178 5.72 -24.55 4.27
C ASN A 178 5.32 -24.12 2.84
N VAL A 179 4.21 -23.39 2.68
CA VAL A 179 3.75 -22.96 1.34
C VAL A 179 4.78 -22.13 0.59
N GLN A 180 5.59 -21.33 1.29
CA GLN A 180 6.64 -20.51 0.65
C GLN A 180 7.79 -21.41 0.15
N GLY A 181 8.25 -22.36 0.94
CA GLY A 181 9.24 -23.35 0.48
C GLY A 181 8.71 -24.22 -0.66
N ALA A 182 7.43 -24.56 -0.66
CA ALA A 182 6.80 -25.30 -1.76
C ALA A 182 6.81 -24.52 -3.07
N THR A 183 6.68 -23.18 -3.03
CA THR A 183 6.82 -22.35 -4.24
C THR A 183 8.26 -22.19 -4.69
N ASP A 184 9.22 -22.20 -3.76
CA ASP A 184 10.66 -22.12 -4.09
C ASP A 184 11.15 -23.41 -4.81
N ILE A 185 10.58 -24.57 -4.49
CA ILE A 185 10.94 -25.89 -5.04
C ILE A 185 9.95 -26.33 -6.12
N PRO A 186 9.37 -25.53 -6.91
CA PRO A 186 8.19 -25.60 -7.76
C PRO A 186 7.35 -26.89 -7.63
N THR A 187 6.77 -27.09 -6.48
CA THR A 187 5.72 -28.09 -6.30
C THR A 187 4.38 -27.60 -6.85
N LEU A 188 4.30 -26.33 -7.19
CA LEU A 188 3.17 -25.70 -7.88
C LEU A 188 3.51 -25.58 -9.37
N PHE A 189 2.53 -25.85 -10.22
CA PHE A 189 2.72 -25.91 -11.69
C PHE A 189 3.05 -24.56 -12.33
N ALA A 190 2.87 -23.45 -11.63
CA ALA A 190 2.95 -22.10 -12.20
C ALA A 190 4.38 -21.56 -12.29
N ASP A 191 5.36 -22.20 -11.67
CA ASP A 191 6.74 -21.74 -11.59
C ASP A 191 7.74 -22.86 -11.80
N LEU A 192 8.95 -22.51 -12.23
CA LEU A 192 10.14 -23.36 -12.18
C LEU A 192 10.96 -23.05 -10.91
N PRO A 193 11.96 -23.88 -10.54
CA PRO A 193 12.80 -23.62 -9.38
C PRO A 193 13.29 -22.19 -9.34
N ASN A 194 13.31 -21.61 -8.14
CA ASN A 194 13.80 -20.25 -7.93
C ASN A 194 13.03 -19.18 -8.72
N TYR A 195 11.71 -19.39 -8.90
CA TYR A 195 10.80 -18.46 -9.60
C TYR A 195 11.19 -18.14 -11.06
N ILE A 196 11.84 -19.05 -11.74
CA ILE A 196 12.12 -18.92 -13.16
C ILE A 196 10.80 -19.00 -13.93
N PRO A 197 10.53 -18.10 -14.87
CA PRO A 197 9.29 -18.10 -15.65
C PRO A 197 9.13 -19.39 -16.46
N LEU A 198 7.90 -19.92 -16.51
CA LEU A 198 7.57 -21.00 -17.41
C LEU A 198 7.73 -20.57 -18.87
N PRO A 199 8.22 -21.44 -19.78
CA PRO A 199 8.25 -21.14 -21.20
C PRO A 199 6.84 -21.03 -21.76
N LYS A 200 6.58 -20.00 -22.55
CA LYS A 200 5.32 -19.78 -23.24
C LYS A 200 5.57 -19.64 -24.74
N VAL A 201 4.97 -20.55 -25.51
CA VAL A 201 5.11 -20.55 -26.98
C VAL A 201 4.66 -19.23 -27.60
N ALA A 202 3.56 -18.64 -27.08
CA ALA A 202 3.04 -17.34 -27.53
C ALA A 202 4.03 -16.18 -27.31
N GLU A 203 5.03 -16.34 -26.45
CA GLU A 203 6.07 -15.36 -26.18
C GLU A 203 7.39 -15.68 -26.94
N GLY A 204 7.33 -16.51 -27.97
CA GLY A 204 8.49 -16.89 -28.80
C GLY A 204 9.40 -17.95 -28.17
N ASN A 205 8.96 -18.66 -27.13
CA ASN A 205 9.74 -19.67 -26.40
C ASN A 205 9.31 -21.10 -26.82
N ALA A 206 9.32 -21.40 -28.09
CA ALA A 206 8.89 -22.70 -28.62
C ALA A 206 9.89 -23.82 -28.35
N THR A 207 11.17 -23.48 -28.21
CA THR A 207 12.25 -24.42 -27.90
C THR A 207 13.07 -23.97 -26.70
N LEU A 208 13.85 -24.88 -26.08
CA LEU A 208 14.79 -24.51 -25.02
C LEU A 208 15.80 -23.43 -25.48
N LYS A 209 16.25 -23.54 -26.75
CA LYS A 209 17.16 -22.55 -27.33
C LYS A 209 16.55 -21.14 -27.35
N ASP A 210 15.29 -21.04 -27.78
CA ASP A 210 14.55 -19.77 -27.81
C ASP A 210 14.36 -19.23 -26.41
N TYR A 211 13.96 -20.08 -25.48
CA TYR A 211 13.76 -19.72 -24.08
C TYR A 211 15.04 -19.13 -23.44
N LEU A 212 16.19 -19.74 -23.67
CA LEU A 212 17.47 -19.26 -23.18
C LEU A 212 17.91 -17.96 -23.89
N ALA A 213 17.70 -17.87 -25.20
CA ALA A 213 18.02 -16.69 -25.99
C ALA A 213 17.20 -15.45 -25.56
N ASN A 214 15.97 -15.64 -25.12
CA ASN A 214 15.09 -14.58 -24.62
C ASN A 214 15.42 -14.14 -23.16
N GLY A 215 16.57 -14.56 -22.62
CA GLY A 215 17.06 -14.12 -21.32
C GLY A 215 16.38 -14.80 -20.13
N HIS A 216 15.66 -15.88 -20.36
CA HIS A 216 15.12 -16.73 -19.30
C HIS A 216 16.13 -17.78 -18.84
N GLY A 217 15.97 -18.30 -17.66
CA GLY A 217 16.89 -19.29 -17.09
C GLY A 217 17.98 -18.66 -16.21
N PHE A 218 19.20 -19.18 -16.28
CA PHE A 218 20.28 -18.83 -15.33
C PHE A 218 20.96 -17.48 -15.54
N SER A 219 20.49 -16.67 -16.46
CA SER A 219 21.14 -15.39 -16.80
C SER A 219 21.03 -14.27 -15.75
N GLY A 220 20.46 -14.56 -14.57
CA GLY A 220 20.38 -13.60 -13.47
C GLY A 220 19.49 -12.37 -13.72
N ALA A 221 18.64 -12.40 -14.75
CA ALA A 221 17.77 -11.27 -15.13
C ALA A 221 16.75 -10.88 -14.03
N ARG A 222 16.58 -11.68 -12.99
CA ARG A 222 15.73 -11.36 -11.83
C ARG A 222 16.48 -10.74 -10.65
N ASN A 223 17.80 -10.64 -10.71
CA ASN A 223 18.62 -10.06 -9.64
C ASN A 223 19.01 -8.60 -9.93
N LYS A 224 18.21 -7.88 -10.72
CA LYS A 224 18.38 -6.45 -10.93
C LYS A 224 17.22 -5.68 -10.31
#